data_2dc38b33f0021cc17d0a168231b4f2d3
#
_entry.id   2dc38b33f0021cc17d0a168231b4f2d3
#
_cell.length_a   1.000
_cell.length_b   1.000
_cell.length_c   1.000
_cell.angle_alpha   90.00
_cell.angle_beta   90.00
_cell.angle_gamma   90.00
#
_symmetry.space_group_name_H-M   'P 1'
#
loop_
_entity.id
_entity.type
_entity.pdbx_description
1 polymer ?
#
loop_
_entity_poly.entity_id
_entity_poly.type
_entity_poly.pdbx_seq_one_letter_code
_entity_poly.pdbx_strand_id
1 'polypeptide(L)'
;MFWTLYAATHAAALLQPPAHVAIVGGGWSGWGAAKALIENGAKVTLLDAVPDPTGKTPFLTPTGKPFEAGTRGFWMDYPNIVSLVTSDLGLDENAVFTDYTNSSFYSPDGLEATAPVFSKGAKIFGQTIPELPSPLGQVVATVDLFERVPIADRVTMLGLLYGMLDFVRDETTFEAYDRMSAHQLFIKMGISKRMVDDFIKPTLLVGLFKPPEELSAAVAMELLYFYALAHQTAFDVRWIKSKSITELILAPLADKLASYKLPIPPAQGTAGEVVAVPEAEAALTVLGGSFVSGLQLDPGTGQVSGLTYTDRATGEKRSLEGLSGCVLALGAKGMKSVVQGSPALARRAPELCAAASLDAIDVISVRLWLDRTVPTRTPANVFSRFEELRGAGGTFFMLDQLQDDNPTLLWGNAEPQGSVVACDFYNAGALLALPDEELTRILMEDLLPVAVSAFGEAKLVDSYVQRFPGAVTWFSPGSYRKRPPLQTSVSNLVCAGDWVRMGEREHGAKGLCQERAYVSGLEASNALARNGHLGVGMGRQHIVIPIRDDEPQVVAGRAVNKALADAFTANPLVKALGLKASPWVR
;
A
#
# COMPACT_ATOMS: atom_id res chain seq x y z
N MET A 1 17.76 43.55 -20.79
CA MET A 1 17.48 43.61 -19.35
C MET A 1 16.76 42.37 -18.81
N PHE A 2 15.68 41.87 -19.43
CA PHE A 2 15.01 40.62 -18.97
C PHE A 2 15.87 39.35 -19.15
N TRP A 3 16.61 39.21 -20.25
CA TRP A 3 17.50 38.08 -20.50
C TRP A 3 18.73 38.05 -19.60
N THR A 4 19.24 39.20 -19.19
CA THR A 4 20.35 39.30 -18.23
C THR A 4 19.95 38.98 -16.81
N LEU A 5 18.73 39.34 -16.38
CA LEU A 5 18.19 38.93 -15.09
C LEU A 5 17.90 37.42 -15.02
N TYR A 6 17.33 36.85 -16.11
CA TYR A 6 17.06 35.41 -16.20
C TYR A 6 18.36 34.60 -16.21
N ALA A 7 19.38 35.02 -16.96
CA ALA A 7 20.70 34.38 -16.96
C ALA A 7 21.42 34.52 -15.58
N ALA A 8 21.30 35.67 -14.90
CA ALA A 8 21.91 35.90 -13.60
C ALA A 8 21.20 35.08 -12.47
N THR A 9 19.87 34.94 -12.54
CA THR A 9 19.14 34.07 -11.57
C THR A 9 19.41 32.59 -11.80
N HIS A 10 19.58 32.15 -13.05
CA HIS A 10 19.98 30.78 -13.35
C HIS A 10 21.44 30.51 -12.97
N ALA A 11 22.34 31.45 -13.20
CA ALA A 11 23.75 31.34 -12.79
C ALA A 11 23.89 31.36 -11.25
N ALA A 12 23.08 32.15 -10.53
CA ALA A 12 23.06 32.16 -9.08
C ALA A 12 22.46 30.88 -8.49
N ALA A 13 21.48 30.27 -9.17
CA ALA A 13 20.92 28.98 -8.78
C ALA A 13 21.92 27.83 -8.94
N LEU A 14 22.84 27.92 -9.92
CA LEU A 14 23.93 26.96 -10.13
C LEU A 14 25.09 27.09 -9.13
N LEU A 15 25.11 28.16 -8.33
CA LEU A 15 26.16 28.42 -7.32
C LEU A 15 25.78 27.93 -5.91
N GLN A 16 24.55 27.50 -5.70
CA GLN A 16 24.16 26.92 -4.40
C GLN A 16 24.33 25.40 -4.43
N PRO A 17 24.83 24.78 -3.34
CA PRO A 17 24.86 23.32 -3.26
C PRO A 17 23.44 22.77 -3.38
N PRO A 18 23.27 21.59 -4.02
CA PRO A 18 21.97 20.97 -4.14
C PRO A 18 21.37 20.70 -2.76
N ALA A 19 20.04 20.86 -2.64
CA ALA A 19 19.34 20.56 -1.40
C ALA A 19 19.59 19.09 -1.03
N HIS A 20 19.99 18.84 0.22
CA HIS A 20 20.22 17.48 0.71
C HIS A 20 19.00 17.01 1.52
N VAL A 21 18.32 15.99 1.03
CA VAL A 21 17.12 15.43 1.65
C VAL A 21 17.38 14.02 2.15
N ALA A 22 17.08 13.76 3.40
CA ALA A 22 17.08 12.42 3.96
C ALA A 22 15.70 11.76 3.78
N ILE A 23 15.68 10.50 3.37
CA ILE A 23 14.48 9.65 3.32
C ILE A 23 14.66 8.53 4.32
N VAL A 24 13.73 8.39 5.25
CA VAL A 24 13.73 7.34 6.26
C VAL A 24 12.67 6.30 5.89
N GLY A 25 13.12 5.14 5.40
CA GLY A 25 12.31 4.04 4.90
C GLY A 25 12.43 3.85 3.39
N GLY A 26 12.83 2.65 2.96
CA GLY A 26 13.07 2.24 1.57
C GLY A 26 11.92 1.43 0.96
N GLY A 27 10.68 1.61 1.42
CA GLY A 27 9.48 1.05 0.81
C GLY A 27 9.02 1.86 -0.41
N TRP A 28 7.84 1.54 -0.96
CA TRP A 28 7.26 2.21 -2.12
C TRP A 28 7.21 3.73 -1.99
N SER A 29 6.83 4.24 -0.80
CA SER A 29 6.77 5.68 -0.55
C SER A 29 8.16 6.33 -0.50
N GLY A 30 9.15 5.65 0.06
CA GLY A 30 10.53 6.12 0.07
C GLY A 30 11.13 6.18 -1.33
N TRP A 31 10.93 5.16 -2.14
CA TRP A 31 11.39 5.14 -3.53
C TRP A 31 10.64 6.15 -4.42
N GLY A 32 9.34 6.35 -4.19
CA GLY A 32 8.58 7.42 -4.86
C GLY A 32 9.14 8.80 -4.53
N ALA A 33 9.44 9.07 -3.26
CA ALA A 33 10.07 10.32 -2.84
C ALA A 33 11.49 10.48 -3.41
N ALA A 34 12.31 9.42 -3.40
CA ALA A 34 13.66 9.44 -3.95
C ALA A 34 13.66 9.80 -5.45
N LYS A 35 12.78 9.14 -6.23
CA LYS A 35 12.62 9.47 -7.66
C LYS A 35 12.30 10.94 -7.86
N ALA A 36 11.25 11.41 -7.20
CA ALA A 36 10.77 12.77 -7.39
C ALA A 36 11.79 13.85 -6.95
N LEU A 37 12.50 13.62 -5.85
CA LEU A 37 13.53 14.52 -5.35
C LEU A 37 14.76 14.56 -6.25
N ILE A 38 15.24 13.41 -6.72
CA ILE A 38 16.43 13.32 -7.59
C ILE A 38 16.15 13.94 -8.97
N GLU A 39 14.97 13.67 -9.53
CA GLU A 39 14.55 14.29 -10.80
C GLU A 39 14.34 15.81 -10.67
N ASN A 40 14.14 16.32 -9.46
CA ASN A 40 14.16 17.74 -9.11
C ASN A 40 15.57 18.26 -8.76
N GLY A 41 16.63 17.45 -8.91
CA GLY A 41 18.01 17.89 -8.69
C GLY A 41 18.45 17.93 -7.23
N ALA A 42 17.71 17.29 -6.31
CA ALA A 42 18.13 17.17 -4.94
C ALA A 42 19.13 16.01 -4.74
N LYS A 43 20.05 16.17 -3.79
CA LYS A 43 20.84 15.08 -3.24
C LYS A 43 19.99 14.30 -2.24
N VAL A 44 19.93 12.99 -2.39
CA VAL A 44 19.10 12.11 -1.55
C VAL A 44 19.97 11.10 -0.81
N THR A 45 19.77 11.00 0.51
CA THR A 45 20.23 9.87 1.32
C THR A 45 19.03 9.07 1.79
N LEU A 46 18.86 7.86 1.29
CA LEU A 46 17.81 6.92 1.69
C LEU A 46 18.36 5.97 2.74
N LEU A 47 17.72 5.92 3.92
CA LEU A 47 18.11 5.05 5.02
C LEU A 47 16.98 4.03 5.28
N ASP A 48 17.36 2.76 5.40
CA ASP A 48 16.43 1.69 5.79
C ASP A 48 17.08 0.70 6.75
N ALA A 49 16.27 0.14 7.64
CA ALA A 49 16.69 -0.88 8.58
C ALA A 49 16.93 -2.25 7.92
N VAL A 50 16.39 -2.47 6.71
CA VAL A 50 16.65 -3.64 5.87
C VAL A 50 18.06 -3.52 5.29
N PRO A 51 18.85 -4.61 5.26
CA PRO A 51 20.24 -4.57 4.77
C PRO A 51 20.37 -4.10 3.33
N ASP A 52 19.48 -4.53 2.43
CA ASP A 52 19.44 -4.07 1.04
C ASP A 52 18.03 -3.59 0.64
N PRO A 53 17.73 -2.29 0.82
CA PRO A 53 16.46 -1.71 0.39
C PRO A 53 16.36 -1.51 -1.14
N THR A 54 17.44 -1.74 -1.90
CA THR A 54 17.42 -1.66 -3.37
C THR A 54 16.84 -2.91 -4.00
N GLY A 55 16.83 -4.02 -3.27
CA GLY A 55 16.37 -5.33 -3.75
C GLY A 55 17.27 -6.00 -4.78
N LYS A 56 18.51 -5.53 -4.92
CA LYS A 56 19.51 -6.15 -5.83
C LYS A 56 19.99 -7.50 -5.35
N THR A 57 19.92 -7.72 -4.04
CA THR A 57 20.28 -8.99 -3.42
C THR A 57 19.00 -9.72 -3.01
N PRO A 58 18.56 -10.74 -3.77
CA PRO A 58 17.39 -11.54 -3.40
C PRO A 58 17.58 -12.21 -2.05
N PHE A 59 16.53 -12.23 -1.24
CA PHE A 59 16.56 -13.01 -0.02
C PHE A 59 16.43 -14.50 -0.35
N LEU A 60 17.37 -15.28 0.18
CA LEU A 60 17.36 -16.75 0.06
C LEU A 60 17.08 -17.38 1.44
N THR A 61 16.28 -18.44 1.44
CA THR A 61 16.08 -19.29 2.62
C THR A 61 17.40 -19.99 3.03
N PRO A 62 17.49 -20.57 4.22
CA PRO A 62 18.66 -21.38 4.61
C PRO A 62 18.97 -22.54 3.65
N THR A 63 17.96 -23.01 2.89
CA THR A 63 18.11 -24.06 1.87
C THR A 63 18.43 -23.52 0.48
N GLY A 64 18.67 -22.21 0.33
CA GLY A 64 19.05 -21.56 -0.92
C GLY A 64 17.91 -21.30 -1.89
N LYS A 65 16.65 -21.40 -1.45
CA LYS A 65 15.48 -21.10 -2.28
C LYS A 65 15.07 -19.62 -2.16
N PRO A 66 14.58 -18.97 -3.23
CA PRO A 66 14.18 -17.57 -3.18
C PRO A 66 12.88 -17.40 -2.38
N PHE A 67 12.85 -16.32 -1.61
CA PHE A 67 11.68 -15.93 -0.82
C PHE A 67 11.45 -14.43 -0.88
N GLU A 68 10.22 -14.03 -1.10
CA GLU A 68 9.72 -12.67 -0.88
C GLU A 68 8.46 -12.75 -0.02
N ALA A 69 8.37 -11.89 0.99
CA ALA A 69 7.22 -11.84 1.88
C ALA A 69 6.01 -11.23 1.18
N GLY A 70 4.91 -11.96 1.17
CA GLY A 70 3.65 -11.53 0.59
C GLY A 70 3.64 -11.57 -0.94
N THR A 71 2.60 -12.14 -1.51
CA THR A 71 2.34 -12.06 -2.95
C THR A 71 1.56 -10.78 -3.23
N ARG A 72 2.14 -9.88 -4.04
CA ARG A 72 1.62 -8.53 -4.24
C ARG A 72 0.72 -8.45 -5.47
N GLY A 73 -0.52 -8.00 -5.25
CA GLY A 73 -1.46 -7.69 -6.32
C GLY A 73 -1.29 -6.25 -6.82
N PHE A 74 -1.46 -6.08 -8.12
CA PHE A 74 -1.48 -4.77 -8.79
C PHE A 74 -2.85 -4.63 -9.47
N TRP A 75 -3.64 -3.67 -8.98
CA TRP A 75 -4.99 -3.45 -9.49
C TRP A 75 -4.99 -2.62 -10.76
N MET A 76 -6.08 -2.72 -11.52
CA MET A 76 -6.30 -1.96 -12.75
C MET A 76 -6.09 -0.45 -12.53
N ASP A 77 -6.51 0.07 -11.40
CA ASP A 77 -6.42 1.49 -11.05
C ASP A 77 -5.13 1.84 -10.27
N TYR A 78 -3.97 1.33 -10.75
CA TYR A 78 -2.62 1.70 -10.29
C TYR A 78 -1.83 2.44 -11.39
N PRO A 79 -2.32 3.62 -11.87
CA PRO A 79 -1.74 4.28 -13.04
C PRO A 79 -0.32 4.78 -12.83
N ASN A 80 0.05 5.20 -11.61
CA ASN A 80 1.39 5.74 -11.35
C ASN A 80 2.45 4.63 -11.30
N ILE A 81 2.13 3.45 -10.77
CA ILE A 81 3.04 2.29 -10.81
C ILE A 81 3.16 1.77 -12.25
N VAL A 82 2.07 1.71 -13.00
CA VAL A 82 2.12 1.32 -14.43
C VAL A 82 3.00 2.32 -15.20
N SER A 83 2.83 3.62 -14.98
CA SER A 83 3.68 4.65 -15.58
C SER A 83 5.15 4.54 -15.16
N LEU A 84 5.42 4.21 -13.89
CA LEU A 84 6.78 3.94 -13.43
C LEU A 84 7.41 2.79 -14.23
N VAL A 85 6.70 1.67 -14.38
CA VAL A 85 7.21 0.48 -15.07
C VAL A 85 7.43 0.77 -16.57
N THR A 86 6.41 1.29 -17.24
CA THR A 86 6.41 1.42 -18.70
C THR A 86 7.13 2.67 -19.20
N SER A 87 6.84 3.83 -18.60
CA SER A 87 7.34 5.13 -19.10
C SER A 87 8.67 5.51 -18.47
N ASP A 88 8.79 5.34 -17.15
CA ASP A 88 10.01 5.77 -16.46
C ASP A 88 11.14 4.73 -16.58
N LEU A 89 10.85 3.45 -16.41
CA LEU A 89 11.84 2.37 -16.49
C LEU A 89 11.97 1.79 -17.89
N GLY A 90 10.99 2.03 -18.79
CA GLY A 90 10.98 1.50 -20.15
C GLY A 90 10.86 -0.03 -20.21
N LEU A 91 10.24 -0.64 -19.21
CA LEU A 91 10.05 -2.08 -19.11
C LEU A 91 8.77 -2.50 -19.85
N ASP A 92 8.79 -3.70 -20.41
CA ASP A 92 7.58 -4.30 -20.96
C ASP A 92 6.65 -4.72 -19.80
N GLU A 93 5.43 -4.20 -19.81
CA GLU A 93 4.41 -4.47 -18.81
C GLU A 93 4.13 -5.97 -18.66
N ASN A 94 4.09 -6.70 -19.78
CA ASN A 94 3.84 -8.15 -19.80
C ASN A 94 5.04 -8.99 -19.32
N ALA A 95 6.23 -8.41 -19.28
CA ALA A 95 7.40 -9.04 -18.68
C ALA A 95 7.44 -8.87 -17.15
N VAL A 96 6.75 -7.84 -16.63
CA VAL A 96 6.71 -7.52 -15.20
C VAL A 96 5.50 -8.12 -14.50
N PHE A 97 4.32 -8.07 -15.15
CA PHE A 97 3.05 -8.50 -14.57
C PHE A 97 2.44 -9.66 -15.33
N THR A 98 1.68 -10.49 -14.60
CA THR A 98 0.80 -11.50 -15.19
C THR A 98 -0.40 -10.87 -15.87
N ASP A 99 -1.18 -11.66 -16.58
CA ASP A 99 -2.54 -11.28 -16.94
C ASP A 99 -3.40 -11.06 -15.69
N TYR A 100 -4.53 -10.35 -15.85
CA TYR A 100 -5.52 -10.23 -14.77
C TYR A 100 -6.14 -11.57 -14.46
N THR A 101 -6.19 -11.93 -13.17
CA THR A 101 -6.65 -13.25 -12.73
C THR A 101 -7.73 -13.16 -11.67
N ASN A 102 -8.57 -14.18 -11.61
CA ASN A 102 -9.57 -14.33 -10.57
C ASN A 102 -8.95 -14.91 -9.29
N SER A 103 -9.64 -14.70 -8.17
CA SER A 103 -9.34 -15.29 -6.86
C SER A 103 -10.53 -16.11 -6.38
N SER A 104 -10.28 -17.29 -5.83
CA SER A 104 -11.31 -18.17 -5.27
C SER A 104 -11.35 -18.07 -3.74
N PHE A 105 -12.55 -17.98 -3.17
CA PHE A 105 -12.79 -17.93 -1.73
C PHE A 105 -13.27 -19.29 -1.27
N TYR A 106 -12.48 -19.95 -0.44
CA TYR A 106 -12.78 -21.28 0.09
C TYR A 106 -13.12 -21.24 1.57
N SER A 107 -14.15 -21.98 1.97
CA SER A 107 -14.45 -22.30 3.35
C SER A 107 -14.28 -23.81 3.59
N PRO A 108 -14.43 -24.31 4.84
CA PRO A 108 -14.49 -25.75 5.09
C PRO A 108 -15.57 -26.50 4.31
N ASP A 109 -16.60 -25.77 3.86
CA ASP A 109 -17.70 -26.34 3.06
C ASP A 109 -17.38 -26.38 1.54
N GLY A 110 -16.29 -25.77 1.08
CA GLY A 110 -15.84 -25.68 -0.31
C GLY A 110 -15.78 -24.26 -0.85
N LEU A 111 -15.92 -24.11 -2.18
CA LEU A 111 -15.87 -22.82 -2.87
C LEU A 111 -17.12 -21.97 -2.57
N GLU A 112 -16.95 -20.81 -1.99
CA GLU A 112 -18.04 -19.87 -1.66
C GLU A 112 -18.27 -18.83 -2.74
N ALA A 113 -17.19 -18.22 -3.23
CA ALA A 113 -17.26 -17.14 -4.21
C ALA A 113 -15.99 -17.05 -5.06
N THR A 114 -16.12 -16.38 -6.19
CA THR A 114 -15.01 -15.98 -7.07
C THR A 114 -15.00 -14.45 -7.19
N ALA A 115 -13.84 -13.83 -7.04
CA ALA A 115 -13.62 -12.39 -7.23
C ALA A 115 -12.62 -12.17 -8.39
N PRO A 116 -12.65 -11.02 -9.07
CA PRO A 116 -13.51 -9.86 -8.85
C PRO A 116 -14.97 -10.11 -9.27
N VAL A 117 -15.89 -9.33 -8.68
CA VAL A 117 -17.34 -9.46 -8.93
C VAL A 117 -17.77 -8.39 -9.94
N PHE A 118 -17.77 -8.74 -11.21
CA PHE A 118 -18.24 -7.88 -12.30
C PHE A 118 -18.94 -8.69 -13.42
N SER A 119 -19.79 -8.01 -14.20
CA SER A 119 -20.65 -8.70 -15.18
C SER A 119 -19.93 -9.11 -16.46
N LYS A 120 -18.79 -8.51 -16.79
CA LYS A 120 -18.02 -8.86 -17.99
C LYS A 120 -17.59 -10.33 -17.96
N GLY A 121 -18.16 -11.13 -18.85
CA GLY A 121 -17.87 -12.56 -18.93
C GLY A 121 -18.65 -13.44 -17.96
N ALA A 122 -19.45 -12.86 -17.03
CA ALA A 122 -20.33 -13.63 -16.15
C ALA A 122 -21.42 -14.36 -16.96
N LYS A 123 -21.85 -15.53 -16.47
CA LYS A 123 -22.83 -16.37 -17.14
C LYS A 123 -24.12 -16.45 -16.33
N ILE A 124 -25.26 -16.25 -16.98
CA ILE A 124 -26.58 -16.48 -16.42
C ILE A 124 -27.27 -17.56 -17.24
N PHE A 125 -27.69 -18.64 -16.62
CA PHE A 125 -28.25 -19.80 -17.29
C PHE A 125 -27.39 -20.33 -18.46
N GLY A 126 -26.04 -20.27 -18.27
CA GLY A 126 -25.08 -20.74 -19.29
C GLY A 126 -24.79 -19.76 -20.42
N GLN A 127 -25.45 -18.61 -20.47
CA GLN A 127 -25.23 -17.58 -21.49
C GLN A 127 -24.41 -16.43 -20.91
N THR A 128 -23.33 -16.03 -21.60
CA THR A 128 -22.52 -14.88 -21.25
C THR A 128 -23.35 -13.60 -21.41
N ILE A 129 -23.42 -12.79 -20.33
CA ILE A 129 -24.12 -11.51 -20.34
C ILE A 129 -23.19 -10.37 -20.79
N PRO A 130 -23.76 -9.29 -21.37
CA PRO A 130 -22.98 -8.11 -21.69
C PRO A 130 -22.47 -7.42 -20.40
N GLU A 131 -21.45 -6.60 -20.55
CA GLU A 131 -21.01 -5.73 -19.48
C GLU A 131 -22.12 -4.75 -19.09
N LEU A 132 -22.56 -4.82 -17.84
CA LEU A 132 -23.60 -3.96 -17.28
C LEU A 132 -22.96 -2.83 -16.48
N PRO A 133 -23.60 -1.66 -16.39
CA PRO A 133 -23.04 -0.53 -15.62
C PRO A 133 -22.96 -0.86 -14.13
N SER A 134 -21.95 -0.28 -13.45
CA SER A 134 -21.82 -0.33 -11.98
C SER A 134 -22.98 0.43 -11.32
N PRO A 135 -23.55 -0.02 -10.18
CA PRO A 135 -23.29 -1.27 -9.49
C PRO A 135 -24.18 -2.45 -9.94
N LEU A 136 -25.03 -2.25 -10.94
CA LEU A 136 -25.96 -3.30 -11.41
C LEU A 136 -25.20 -4.54 -11.88
N GLY A 137 -24.08 -4.33 -12.58
CA GLY A 137 -23.24 -5.43 -13.06
C GLY A 137 -22.73 -6.31 -11.95
N GLN A 138 -22.26 -5.72 -10.84
CA GLN A 138 -21.79 -6.49 -9.69
C GLN A 138 -22.90 -7.30 -9.04
N VAL A 139 -24.10 -6.71 -8.85
CA VAL A 139 -25.25 -7.43 -8.28
C VAL A 139 -25.61 -8.64 -9.16
N VAL A 140 -25.70 -8.43 -10.46
CA VAL A 140 -26.09 -9.49 -11.41
C VAL A 140 -25.01 -10.57 -11.50
N ALA A 141 -23.73 -10.20 -11.48
CA ALA A 141 -22.61 -11.14 -11.52
C ALA A 141 -22.56 -12.10 -10.32
N THR A 142 -23.13 -11.72 -9.16
CA THR A 142 -23.20 -12.64 -8.02
C THR A 142 -23.99 -13.92 -8.30
N VAL A 143 -24.84 -13.94 -9.36
CA VAL A 143 -25.58 -15.14 -9.75
C VAL A 143 -24.62 -16.25 -10.22
N ASP A 144 -23.57 -15.88 -10.94
CA ASP A 144 -22.55 -16.80 -11.45
C ASP A 144 -21.39 -17.03 -10.44
N LEU A 145 -20.95 -15.95 -9.82
CA LEU A 145 -19.69 -15.91 -9.07
C LEU A 145 -19.81 -16.31 -7.60
N PHE A 146 -21.02 -16.36 -7.03
CA PHE A 146 -21.27 -16.80 -5.67
C PHE A 146 -21.94 -18.16 -5.66
N GLU A 147 -21.17 -19.23 -5.48
CA GLU A 147 -21.69 -20.59 -5.65
C GLU A 147 -22.54 -21.04 -4.46
N ARG A 148 -22.13 -20.72 -3.24
CA ARG A 148 -22.75 -21.24 -2.01
C ARG A 148 -23.49 -20.19 -1.18
N VAL A 149 -23.28 -18.90 -1.43
CA VAL A 149 -23.99 -17.83 -0.72
C VAL A 149 -25.43 -17.74 -1.21
N PRO A 150 -26.47 -17.94 -0.36
CA PRO A 150 -27.87 -17.89 -0.78
C PRO A 150 -28.28 -16.55 -1.39
N ILE A 151 -29.21 -16.54 -2.34
CA ILE A 151 -29.68 -15.31 -3.00
C ILE A 151 -30.25 -14.31 -1.98
N ALA A 152 -30.97 -14.79 -0.94
CA ALA A 152 -31.49 -13.92 0.10
C ALA A 152 -30.38 -13.13 0.81
N ASP A 153 -29.24 -13.77 1.05
CA ASP A 153 -28.07 -13.11 1.67
C ASP A 153 -27.41 -12.12 0.70
N ARG A 154 -27.33 -12.45 -0.59
CA ARG A 154 -26.79 -11.53 -1.62
C ARG A 154 -27.59 -10.23 -1.74
N VAL A 155 -28.93 -10.32 -1.63
CA VAL A 155 -29.83 -9.15 -1.67
C VAL A 155 -29.52 -8.16 -0.53
N THR A 156 -29.03 -8.63 0.60
CA THR A 156 -28.63 -7.75 1.71
C THR A 156 -27.48 -6.78 1.36
N MET A 157 -26.69 -7.09 0.32
CA MET A 157 -25.66 -6.19 -0.22
C MET A 157 -26.22 -4.87 -0.78
N LEU A 158 -27.50 -4.78 -1.10
CA LEU A 158 -28.12 -3.53 -1.54
C LEU A 158 -27.98 -2.42 -0.50
N GLY A 159 -28.00 -2.75 0.80
CA GLY A 159 -27.73 -1.80 1.88
C GLY A 159 -26.33 -1.23 1.83
N LEU A 160 -25.33 -2.08 1.52
CA LEU A 160 -23.95 -1.64 1.35
C LEU A 160 -23.76 -0.76 0.11
N LEU A 161 -24.34 -1.16 -1.01
CA LEU A 161 -24.29 -0.36 -2.25
C LEU A 161 -24.92 1.02 -2.07
N TYR A 162 -26.06 1.09 -1.40
CA TYR A 162 -26.67 2.37 -1.05
C TYR A 162 -25.76 3.18 -0.11
N GLY A 163 -25.19 2.56 0.92
CA GLY A 163 -24.25 3.22 1.82
C GLY A 163 -23.01 3.78 1.10
N MET A 164 -22.51 3.08 0.08
CA MET A 164 -21.40 3.57 -0.75
C MET A 164 -21.78 4.81 -1.58
N LEU A 165 -23.04 4.90 -2.07
CA LEU A 165 -23.54 6.10 -2.74
C LEU A 165 -23.76 7.27 -1.77
N ASP A 166 -24.17 6.97 -0.52
CA ASP A 166 -24.38 7.97 0.54
C ASP A 166 -23.06 8.49 1.13
N PHE A 167 -22.00 7.70 1.09
CA PHE A 167 -20.71 8.03 1.66
C PHE A 167 -20.01 9.15 0.87
N VAL A 168 -20.04 10.36 1.41
CA VAL A 168 -19.33 11.52 0.85
C VAL A 168 -17.92 11.57 1.43
N ARG A 169 -16.92 11.81 0.59
CA ARG A 169 -15.50 11.83 0.98
C ARG A 169 -15.05 13.18 1.54
N ASP A 170 -15.93 13.91 2.20
CA ASP A 170 -15.54 15.09 2.98
C ASP A 170 -15.03 14.68 4.37
N GLU A 171 -14.24 15.53 4.98
CA GLU A 171 -13.59 15.25 6.27
C GLU A 171 -14.62 15.01 7.39
N THR A 172 -15.73 15.75 7.40
CA THR A 172 -16.78 15.65 8.44
C THR A 172 -17.49 14.30 8.36
N THR A 173 -17.87 13.89 7.16
CA THR A 173 -18.52 12.59 6.92
C THR A 173 -17.55 11.46 7.22
N PHE A 174 -16.31 11.57 6.75
CA PHE A 174 -15.29 10.57 7.02
C PHE A 174 -15.08 10.36 8.52
N GLU A 175 -14.94 11.42 9.29
CA GLU A 175 -14.77 11.33 10.75
C GLU A 175 -15.99 10.75 11.45
N ALA A 176 -17.19 11.03 10.96
CA ALA A 176 -18.40 10.48 11.55
C ALA A 176 -18.46 8.95 11.36
N TYR A 177 -18.09 8.45 10.18
CA TYR A 177 -17.96 7.01 9.94
C TYR A 177 -16.76 6.40 10.68
N ASP A 178 -15.66 7.13 10.84
CA ASP A 178 -14.46 6.65 11.55
C ASP A 178 -14.71 6.35 13.03
N ARG A 179 -15.78 6.92 13.64
CA ARG A 179 -16.12 6.69 15.05
C ARG A 179 -16.72 5.31 15.35
N MET A 180 -17.13 4.57 14.32
CA MET A 180 -17.71 3.23 14.48
C MET A 180 -16.89 2.19 13.74
N SER A 181 -17.04 0.91 14.14
CA SER A 181 -16.44 -0.19 13.38
C SER A 181 -17.23 -0.48 12.10
N ALA A 182 -16.55 -1.09 11.12
CA ALA A 182 -17.19 -1.57 9.90
C ALA A 182 -18.30 -2.58 10.21
N HIS A 183 -18.11 -3.44 11.20
CA HIS A 183 -19.12 -4.40 11.65
C HIS A 183 -20.41 -3.70 12.15
N GLN A 184 -20.26 -2.67 13.00
CA GLN A 184 -21.42 -1.88 13.46
C GLN A 184 -22.17 -1.23 12.29
N LEU A 185 -21.43 -0.76 11.28
CA LEU A 185 -22.03 -0.19 10.07
C LEU A 185 -22.78 -1.26 9.28
N PHE A 186 -22.19 -2.44 9.08
CA PHE A 186 -22.83 -3.54 8.33
C PHE A 186 -24.13 -4.03 8.99
N ILE A 187 -24.17 -4.10 10.32
CA ILE A 187 -25.42 -4.37 11.06
C ILE A 187 -26.47 -3.31 10.76
N LYS A 188 -26.11 -2.02 10.82
CA LYS A 188 -27.03 -0.92 10.51
C LYS A 188 -27.54 -0.97 9.06
N MET A 189 -26.73 -1.42 8.12
CA MET A 189 -27.09 -1.60 6.71
C MET A 189 -27.93 -2.86 6.45
N GLY A 190 -28.09 -3.73 7.45
CA GLY A 190 -28.86 -4.97 7.34
C GLY A 190 -28.17 -6.05 6.51
N ILE A 191 -26.83 -6.02 6.44
CA ILE A 191 -26.06 -7.06 5.72
C ILE A 191 -26.13 -8.35 6.53
N SER A 192 -26.41 -9.47 5.87
CA SER A 192 -26.50 -10.76 6.55
C SER A 192 -25.15 -11.22 7.11
N LYS A 193 -25.23 -11.95 8.23
CA LYS A 193 -24.03 -12.54 8.83
C LYS A 193 -23.28 -13.46 7.86
N ARG A 194 -24.01 -14.24 7.05
CA ARG A 194 -23.44 -15.14 6.05
C ARG A 194 -22.62 -14.35 5.01
N MET A 195 -23.17 -13.25 4.50
CA MET A 195 -22.49 -12.40 3.54
C MET A 195 -21.22 -11.74 4.12
N VAL A 196 -21.29 -11.33 5.39
CA VAL A 196 -20.12 -10.79 6.08
C VAL A 196 -19.04 -11.86 6.25
N ASP A 197 -19.37 -13.02 6.77
CA ASP A 197 -18.41 -14.06 7.15
C ASP A 197 -17.75 -14.72 5.93
N ASP A 198 -18.49 -14.97 4.85
CA ASP A 198 -18.01 -15.74 3.72
C ASP A 198 -17.28 -14.89 2.67
N PHE A 199 -17.60 -13.59 2.57
CA PHE A 199 -17.06 -12.73 1.51
C PHE A 199 -16.49 -11.40 2.02
N ILE A 200 -17.25 -10.60 2.80
CA ILE A 200 -16.80 -9.25 3.16
C ILE A 200 -15.64 -9.31 4.15
N LYS A 201 -15.75 -10.10 5.20
CA LYS A 201 -14.70 -10.24 6.23
C LYS A 201 -13.38 -10.78 5.66
N PRO A 202 -13.37 -11.87 4.86
CA PRO A 202 -12.15 -12.30 4.18
C PRO A 202 -11.57 -11.22 3.26
N THR A 203 -12.40 -10.51 2.50
CA THR A 203 -11.96 -9.40 1.63
C THR A 203 -11.30 -8.28 2.44
N LEU A 204 -11.87 -7.89 3.57
CA LEU A 204 -11.29 -6.86 4.45
C LEU A 204 -10.02 -7.34 5.15
N LEU A 205 -9.95 -8.61 5.53
CA LEU A 205 -8.73 -9.22 6.10
C LEU A 205 -7.58 -9.22 5.09
N VAL A 206 -7.86 -9.43 3.81
CA VAL A 206 -6.84 -9.35 2.74
C VAL A 206 -6.47 -7.90 2.42
N GLY A 207 -7.45 -7.00 2.35
CA GLY A 207 -7.24 -5.61 1.90
C GLY A 207 -6.82 -4.63 3.00
N LEU A 208 -7.19 -4.88 4.27
CA LEU A 208 -6.93 -4.00 5.42
C LEU A 208 -6.35 -4.73 6.63
N PHE A 209 -6.13 -6.02 6.53
CA PHE A 209 -5.44 -6.89 7.48
C PHE A 209 -6.11 -6.98 8.87
N LYS A 210 -7.40 -6.59 8.97
CA LYS A 210 -8.17 -6.68 10.20
C LYS A 210 -9.62 -7.07 9.91
N PRO A 211 -10.29 -7.75 10.85
CA PRO A 211 -11.70 -8.06 10.71
C PRO A 211 -12.57 -6.79 10.85
N PRO A 212 -13.80 -6.79 10.31
CA PRO A 212 -14.68 -5.63 10.34
C PRO A 212 -14.99 -5.09 11.74
N GLU A 213 -14.92 -5.91 12.76
CA GLU A 213 -15.11 -5.54 14.17
C GLU A 213 -14.04 -4.56 14.67
N GLU A 214 -12.84 -4.64 14.13
CA GLU A 214 -11.67 -3.88 14.53
C GLU A 214 -11.27 -2.78 13.52
N LEU A 215 -11.99 -2.66 12.41
CA LEU A 215 -11.72 -1.67 11.37
C LEU A 215 -12.62 -0.44 11.48
N SER A 216 -12.08 0.74 11.19
CA SER A 216 -12.84 1.95 10.93
C SER A 216 -13.84 1.75 9.79
N ALA A 217 -15.12 2.09 10.03
CA ALA A 217 -16.14 2.02 9.00
C ALA A 217 -15.82 2.94 7.80
N ALA A 218 -15.20 4.10 8.04
CA ALA A 218 -14.80 5.01 6.97
C ALA A 218 -13.78 4.37 6.04
N VAL A 219 -12.74 3.74 6.59
CA VAL A 219 -11.68 3.10 5.80
C VAL A 219 -12.21 1.87 5.05
N ALA A 220 -13.07 1.07 5.70
CA ALA A 220 -13.71 -0.05 5.03
C ALA A 220 -14.61 0.40 3.86
N MET A 221 -15.39 1.48 4.05
CA MET A 221 -16.24 2.04 3.00
C MET A 221 -15.44 2.62 1.84
N GLU A 222 -14.32 3.31 2.10
CA GLU A 222 -13.43 3.78 1.03
C GLU A 222 -12.85 2.64 0.21
N LEU A 223 -12.40 1.56 0.88
CA LEU A 223 -11.85 0.40 0.20
C LEU A 223 -12.91 -0.30 -0.66
N LEU A 224 -14.08 -0.56 -0.07
CA LEU A 224 -15.17 -1.24 -0.78
C LEU A 224 -15.71 -0.39 -1.93
N TYR A 225 -15.75 0.95 -1.76
CA TYR A 225 -16.11 1.86 -2.85
C TYR A 225 -15.10 1.77 -4.00
N PHE A 226 -13.81 1.85 -3.68
CA PHE A 226 -12.73 1.77 -4.67
C PHE A 226 -12.77 0.46 -5.46
N TYR A 227 -13.00 -0.66 -4.79
CA TYR A 227 -13.00 -1.97 -5.46
C TYR A 227 -14.33 -2.39 -6.08
N ALA A 228 -15.46 -1.91 -5.58
CA ALA A 228 -16.74 -2.46 -5.97
C ALA A 228 -17.66 -1.49 -6.70
N LEU A 229 -17.58 -0.18 -6.43
CA LEU A 229 -18.57 0.75 -6.95
C LEU A 229 -18.01 1.70 -8.03
N ALA A 230 -16.75 2.11 -7.91
CA ALA A 230 -16.16 3.11 -8.81
C ALA A 230 -16.22 2.66 -10.28
N HIS A 231 -15.84 1.41 -10.53
CA HIS A 231 -15.86 0.78 -11.86
C HIS A 231 -16.13 -0.72 -11.77
N GLN A 232 -16.66 -1.31 -12.85
CA GLN A 232 -16.80 -2.77 -12.97
C GLN A 232 -15.47 -3.50 -12.79
N THR A 233 -14.40 -2.99 -13.40
CA THR A 233 -13.07 -3.61 -13.42
C THR A 233 -12.12 -3.08 -12.35
N ALA A 234 -12.58 -2.26 -11.39
CA ALA A 234 -11.70 -1.69 -10.36
C ALA A 234 -11.01 -2.77 -9.50
N PHE A 235 -11.67 -3.90 -9.32
CA PHE A 235 -11.13 -5.03 -8.56
C PHE A 235 -10.33 -6.04 -9.39
N ASP A 236 -10.13 -5.79 -10.69
CA ASP A 236 -9.22 -6.60 -11.51
C ASP A 236 -7.80 -6.51 -10.96
N VAL A 237 -7.20 -7.66 -10.72
CA VAL A 237 -5.88 -7.79 -10.11
C VAL A 237 -4.98 -8.69 -10.95
N ARG A 238 -3.73 -8.29 -11.06
CA ARG A 238 -2.64 -9.06 -11.65
C ARG A 238 -1.47 -9.11 -10.67
N TRP A 239 -0.52 -9.98 -10.91
CA TRP A 239 0.54 -10.29 -9.98
C TRP A 239 1.91 -10.05 -10.59
N ILE A 240 2.93 -9.97 -9.76
CA ILE A 240 4.31 -9.90 -10.23
C ILE A 240 4.66 -11.23 -10.95
N LYS A 241 5.39 -11.12 -12.07
CA LYS A 241 5.75 -12.26 -12.91
C LYS A 241 7.21 -12.64 -12.68
N SER A 242 7.50 -13.94 -12.66
CA SER A 242 8.84 -14.57 -12.69
C SER A 242 9.79 -14.31 -11.52
N LYS A 243 9.85 -13.11 -10.97
CA LYS A 243 10.78 -12.71 -9.90
C LYS A 243 10.06 -11.89 -8.82
N SER A 244 10.82 -11.38 -7.85
CA SER A 244 10.30 -10.49 -6.83
C SER A 244 10.01 -9.07 -7.35
N ILE A 245 9.13 -8.33 -6.66
CA ILE A 245 8.90 -6.90 -6.93
C ILE A 245 10.21 -6.11 -6.83
N THR A 246 11.03 -6.46 -5.85
CA THR A 246 12.29 -5.77 -5.64
C THR A 246 13.23 -5.95 -6.82
N GLU A 247 13.35 -7.15 -7.38
CA GLU A 247 14.19 -7.41 -8.54
C GLU A 247 13.65 -6.80 -9.84
N LEU A 248 12.33 -6.85 -10.07
CA LEU A 248 11.73 -6.41 -11.34
C LEU A 248 11.47 -4.91 -11.42
N ILE A 249 11.24 -4.24 -10.30
CA ILE A 249 10.83 -2.82 -10.29
C ILE A 249 11.79 -1.96 -9.45
N LEU A 250 12.06 -2.33 -8.19
CA LEU A 250 12.82 -1.45 -7.31
C LEU A 250 14.31 -1.42 -7.64
N ALA A 251 14.92 -2.54 -8.02
CA ALA A 251 16.32 -2.58 -8.41
C ALA A 251 16.59 -1.78 -9.70
N PRO A 252 15.79 -1.93 -10.78
CA PRO A 252 15.92 -1.03 -11.96
C PRO A 252 15.70 0.44 -11.61
N LEU A 253 14.76 0.76 -10.71
CA LEU A 253 14.58 2.14 -10.26
C LEU A 253 15.81 2.66 -9.50
N ALA A 254 16.35 1.88 -8.58
CA ALA A 254 17.55 2.23 -7.83
C ALA A 254 18.76 2.46 -8.76
N ASP A 255 18.95 1.62 -9.79
CA ASP A 255 20.00 1.76 -10.80
C ASP A 255 19.83 3.04 -11.62
N LYS A 256 18.60 3.32 -12.07
CA LYS A 256 18.28 4.54 -12.78
C LYS A 256 18.63 5.77 -11.93
N LEU A 257 18.18 5.80 -10.67
CA LEU A 257 18.42 6.94 -9.78
C LEU A 257 19.90 7.10 -9.40
N ALA A 258 20.64 6.00 -9.26
CA ALA A 258 22.09 6.04 -9.02
C ALA A 258 22.88 6.61 -10.21
N SER A 259 22.32 6.57 -11.43
CA SER A 259 22.96 7.14 -12.64
C SER A 259 22.93 8.68 -12.67
N TYR A 260 22.03 9.31 -11.92
CA TYR A 260 21.94 10.78 -11.86
C TYR A 260 23.15 11.37 -11.14
N LYS A 261 23.71 12.42 -11.75
CA LYS A 261 24.85 13.17 -11.23
C LYS A 261 24.45 14.62 -10.98
N LEU A 262 24.87 15.14 -9.85
CA LEU A 262 24.63 16.52 -9.48
C LEU A 262 25.89 17.36 -9.75
N PRO A 263 25.75 18.59 -10.26
CA PRO A 263 26.88 19.49 -10.39
C PRO A 263 27.38 19.88 -8.99
N ILE A 264 28.68 19.74 -8.76
CA ILE A 264 29.32 20.26 -7.55
C ILE A 264 29.59 21.74 -7.80
N PRO A 265 29.15 22.67 -6.91
CA PRO A 265 29.54 24.07 -7.03
C PRO A 265 31.08 24.20 -6.98
N PRO A 266 31.68 25.02 -7.81
CA PRO A 266 33.12 25.25 -7.74
C PRO A 266 33.49 25.74 -6.33
N ALA A 267 34.54 25.15 -5.76
CA ALA A 267 35.08 25.63 -4.49
C ALA A 267 35.39 27.12 -4.64
N GLN A 268 35.05 27.94 -3.61
CA GLN A 268 35.41 29.36 -3.58
C GLN A 268 36.95 29.47 -3.56
N GLY A 269 37.55 29.42 -4.72
CA GLY A 269 39.00 29.68 -4.89
C GLY A 269 39.27 31.17 -5.06
N THR A 270 40.40 31.61 -4.58
CA THR A 270 40.95 32.96 -4.85
C THR A 270 41.06 33.17 -6.34
N ALA A 271 40.61 34.33 -6.83
CA ALA A 271 40.58 34.67 -8.24
C ALA A 271 41.95 34.42 -8.93
N GLY A 272 42.03 33.43 -9.81
CA GLY A 272 43.23 33.16 -10.60
C GLY A 272 43.63 31.69 -10.76
N GLU A 273 43.10 30.76 -9.98
CA GLU A 273 43.38 29.34 -10.17
C GLU A 273 42.38 28.71 -11.16
N VAL A 274 42.92 27.99 -12.16
CA VAL A 274 42.11 27.10 -13.02
C VAL A 274 41.64 25.93 -12.13
N VAL A 275 40.46 26.09 -11.54
CA VAL A 275 39.85 25.03 -10.75
C VAL A 275 39.47 23.89 -11.69
N ALA A 276 40.02 22.71 -11.47
CA ALA A 276 39.61 21.50 -12.18
C ALA A 276 38.07 21.37 -12.08
N VAL A 277 37.41 21.00 -13.18
CA VAL A 277 35.97 20.78 -13.22
C VAL A 277 35.66 19.76 -12.11
N PRO A 278 34.84 20.10 -11.10
CA PRO A 278 34.58 19.19 -9.99
C PRO A 278 33.95 17.90 -10.53
N GLU A 279 34.38 16.76 -10.00
CA GLU A 279 33.72 15.48 -10.29
C GLU A 279 32.24 15.58 -9.86
N ALA A 280 31.33 15.18 -10.76
CA ALA A 280 29.91 15.22 -10.45
C ALA A 280 29.57 14.22 -9.32
N GLU A 281 28.92 14.69 -8.26
CA GLU A 281 28.52 13.85 -7.13
C GLU A 281 27.30 12.99 -7.48
N ALA A 282 27.24 11.75 -6.94
CA ALA A 282 26.05 10.91 -7.07
C ALA A 282 24.83 11.54 -6.38
N ALA A 283 23.72 11.61 -7.09
CA ALA A 283 22.48 12.17 -6.53
C ALA A 283 21.86 11.28 -5.44
N LEU A 284 22.09 9.96 -5.49
CA LEU A 284 21.55 8.98 -4.55
C LEU A 284 22.66 8.32 -3.73
N THR A 285 22.45 8.31 -2.41
CA THR A 285 23.18 7.44 -1.47
C THR A 285 22.16 6.54 -0.77
N VAL A 286 22.37 5.23 -0.76
CA VAL A 286 21.52 4.27 -0.04
C VAL A 286 22.29 3.69 1.13
N LEU A 287 21.74 3.83 2.33
CA LEU A 287 22.27 3.30 3.58
C LEU A 287 21.34 2.20 4.11
N GLY A 288 21.53 0.98 3.62
CA GLY A 288 20.85 -0.21 4.13
C GLY A 288 21.38 -0.62 5.50
N GLY A 289 20.60 -1.38 6.26
CA GLY A 289 20.94 -1.78 7.62
C GLY A 289 20.98 -0.61 8.63
N SER A 290 20.46 0.55 8.24
CA SER A 290 20.53 1.79 9.03
C SER A 290 19.21 2.06 9.75
N PHE A 291 19.16 1.83 11.06
CA PHE A 291 17.99 2.07 11.89
C PHE A 291 18.00 3.50 12.42
N VAL A 292 17.16 4.37 11.83
CA VAL A 292 17.02 5.76 12.27
C VAL A 292 16.29 5.81 13.62
N SER A 293 16.96 6.38 14.62
CA SER A 293 16.48 6.44 15.99
C SER A 293 15.99 7.82 16.42
N GLY A 294 16.32 8.89 15.69
CA GLY A 294 15.88 10.24 16.03
C GLY A 294 16.26 11.29 15.00
N LEU A 295 15.53 12.42 15.04
CA LEU A 295 15.79 13.62 14.24
C LEU A 295 16.36 14.74 15.11
N GLN A 296 17.24 15.53 14.54
CA GLN A 296 17.83 16.73 15.12
C GLN A 296 17.17 17.95 14.50
N LEU A 297 16.72 18.87 15.34
CA LEU A 297 16.16 20.15 14.91
C LEU A 297 17.16 21.28 15.17
N ASP A 298 17.29 22.17 14.20
CA ASP A 298 18.02 23.42 14.39
C ASP A 298 17.32 24.30 15.45
N PRO A 299 18.01 24.75 16.51
CA PRO A 299 17.39 25.50 17.59
C PRO A 299 16.80 26.85 17.15
N GLY A 300 17.38 27.49 16.13
CA GLY A 300 16.95 28.80 15.64
C GLY A 300 15.74 28.76 14.74
N THR A 301 15.73 27.83 13.79
CA THR A 301 14.65 27.71 12.78
C THR A 301 13.57 26.70 13.17
N GLY A 302 13.90 25.74 14.03
CA GLY A 302 13.05 24.59 14.37
C GLY A 302 12.88 23.59 13.23
N GLN A 303 13.68 23.68 12.18
CA GLN A 303 13.71 22.77 11.04
C GLN A 303 14.59 21.56 11.33
N VAL A 304 14.36 20.45 10.59
CA VAL A 304 15.27 19.30 10.63
C VAL A 304 16.61 19.69 10.03
N SER A 305 17.68 19.54 10.79
CA SER A 305 19.06 19.79 10.36
C SER A 305 19.90 18.53 10.24
N GLY A 306 19.45 17.41 10.86
CA GLY A 306 20.15 16.15 10.85
C GLY A 306 19.30 15.01 11.43
N LEU A 307 19.89 13.81 11.44
CA LEU A 307 19.31 12.62 12.07
C LEU A 307 20.39 11.73 12.68
N THR A 308 19.97 10.86 13.59
CA THR A 308 20.81 9.82 14.18
C THR A 308 20.30 8.45 13.80
N TYR A 309 21.21 7.54 13.47
CA TYR A 309 20.89 6.16 13.13
C TYR A 309 21.90 5.20 13.73
N THR A 310 21.51 3.94 13.86
CA THR A 310 22.36 2.84 14.29
C THR A 310 22.59 1.92 13.10
N ASP A 311 23.84 1.67 12.76
CA ASP A 311 24.24 0.63 11.82
C ASP A 311 23.98 -0.74 12.49
N ARG A 312 23.08 -1.53 11.91
CA ARG A 312 22.64 -2.80 12.50
C ARG A 312 23.70 -3.90 12.43
N ALA A 313 24.63 -3.80 11.49
CA ALA A 313 25.71 -4.78 11.36
C ALA A 313 26.78 -4.59 12.42
N THR A 314 27.10 -3.33 12.76
CA THR A 314 28.16 -2.99 13.71
C THR A 314 27.66 -2.56 15.09
N GLY A 315 26.39 -2.16 15.20
CA GLY A 315 25.81 -1.52 16.40
C GLY A 315 26.27 -0.08 16.62
N GLU A 316 27.06 0.49 15.70
CA GLU A 316 27.60 1.83 15.80
C GLU A 316 26.51 2.89 15.59
N LYS A 317 26.49 3.91 16.46
CA LYS A 317 25.65 5.09 16.28
C LYS A 317 26.35 6.11 15.41
N ARG A 318 25.64 6.60 14.40
CA ARG A 318 26.13 7.60 13.45
C ARG A 318 25.14 8.75 13.31
N SER A 319 25.58 9.88 12.78
CA SER A 319 24.74 11.03 12.44
C SER A 319 24.88 11.40 10.98
N LEU A 320 23.81 11.97 10.43
CA LEU A 320 23.76 12.60 9.12
C LEU A 320 23.32 14.04 9.35
N GLU A 321 24.13 15.01 8.93
CA GLU A 321 23.93 16.43 9.18
C GLU A 321 23.82 17.23 7.86
N GLY A 322 23.47 18.50 7.95
CA GLY A 322 23.37 19.39 6.78
C GLY A 322 22.14 19.11 5.91
N LEU A 323 21.03 18.67 6.51
CA LEU A 323 19.80 18.37 5.79
C LEU A 323 19.00 19.62 5.50
N SER A 324 18.57 19.77 4.24
CA SER A 324 17.59 20.77 3.80
C SER A 324 16.16 20.30 4.03
N GLY A 325 15.92 18.98 4.10
CA GLY A 325 14.62 18.39 4.35
C GLY A 325 14.69 16.92 4.74
N CYS A 326 13.56 16.39 5.22
CA CYS A 326 13.45 14.99 5.59
C CYS A 326 12.07 14.43 5.22
N VAL A 327 12.05 13.21 4.70
CA VAL A 327 10.83 12.44 4.40
C VAL A 327 10.77 11.24 5.36
N LEU A 328 9.72 11.16 6.19
CA LEU A 328 9.41 9.99 7.01
C LEU A 328 8.51 9.04 6.21
N ALA A 329 9.13 8.10 5.52
CA ALA A 329 8.45 7.06 4.73
C ALA A 329 8.26 5.78 5.59
N LEU A 330 7.61 5.93 6.74
CA LEU A 330 7.53 4.94 7.82
C LEU A 330 6.09 4.53 8.11
N GLY A 331 5.88 3.25 8.45
CA GLY A 331 4.65 2.80 9.12
C GLY A 331 4.61 3.20 10.60
N ALA A 332 3.50 2.87 11.28
CA ALA A 332 3.25 3.28 12.68
C ALA A 332 4.38 2.89 13.64
N LYS A 333 4.93 1.68 13.53
CA LYS A 333 6.03 1.20 14.38
C LYS A 333 7.32 2.02 14.21
N GLY A 334 7.70 2.32 12.96
CA GLY A 334 8.87 3.15 12.67
C GLY A 334 8.67 4.60 13.12
N MET A 335 7.47 5.16 12.89
CA MET A 335 7.10 6.49 13.37
C MET A 335 7.22 6.61 14.89
N LYS A 336 6.69 5.61 15.62
CA LYS A 336 6.81 5.56 17.10
C LYS A 336 8.26 5.62 17.55
N SER A 337 9.15 4.85 16.92
CA SER A 337 10.57 4.82 17.26
C SER A 337 11.25 6.18 17.07
N VAL A 338 11.02 6.80 15.90
CA VAL A 338 11.61 8.12 15.57
C VAL A 338 11.12 9.21 16.53
N VAL A 339 9.81 9.25 16.81
CA VAL A 339 9.21 10.25 17.72
C VAL A 339 9.73 10.10 19.14
N GLN A 340 9.81 8.86 19.66
CA GLN A 340 10.36 8.57 20.99
C GLN A 340 11.83 8.98 21.13
N GLY A 341 12.61 8.79 20.07
CA GLY A 341 14.02 9.20 20.02
C GLY A 341 14.25 10.69 19.76
N SER A 342 13.20 11.48 19.55
CA SER A 342 13.27 12.90 19.15
C SER A 342 12.43 13.81 20.05
N PRO A 343 12.83 14.08 21.32
CA PRO A 343 12.00 14.88 22.22
C PRO A 343 11.71 16.31 21.75
N ALA A 344 12.63 16.92 20.99
CA ALA A 344 12.42 18.24 20.39
C ALA A 344 11.35 18.20 19.30
N LEU A 345 11.37 17.16 18.42
CA LEU A 345 10.35 16.92 17.41
C LEU A 345 8.98 16.67 18.05
N ALA A 346 8.91 15.85 19.08
CA ALA A 346 7.65 15.55 19.76
C ALA A 346 6.95 16.81 20.31
N ARG A 347 7.71 17.80 20.76
CA ARG A 347 7.16 19.09 21.20
C ARG A 347 6.74 19.99 20.04
N ARG A 348 7.45 19.92 18.91
CA ARG A 348 7.24 20.82 17.76
C ARG A 348 6.14 20.31 16.80
N ALA A 349 6.00 19.00 16.69
CA ALA A 349 5.05 18.31 15.81
C ALA A 349 4.17 17.33 16.60
N PRO A 350 3.19 17.82 17.38
CA PRO A 350 2.32 16.97 18.22
C PRO A 350 1.48 15.99 17.40
N GLU A 351 1.20 16.30 16.13
CA GLU A 351 0.53 15.41 15.18
C GLU A 351 1.33 14.11 14.96
N LEU A 352 2.65 14.16 15.03
CA LEU A 352 3.48 12.96 14.94
C LEU A 352 3.43 12.13 16.23
N CYS A 353 3.21 12.75 17.39
CA CYS A 353 2.95 12.02 18.62
C CYS A 353 1.61 11.25 18.54
N ALA A 354 0.59 11.88 17.93
CA ALA A 354 -0.68 11.22 17.67
C ALA A 354 -0.49 10.02 16.71
N ALA A 355 0.27 10.19 15.64
CA ALA A 355 0.61 9.11 14.71
C ALA A 355 1.39 7.97 15.38
N ALA A 356 2.34 8.29 16.24
CA ALA A 356 3.13 7.34 17.01
C ALA A 356 2.31 6.56 18.07
N SER A 357 1.08 7.00 18.36
CA SER A 357 0.15 6.30 19.27
C SER A 357 -0.72 5.24 18.55
N LEU A 358 -0.65 5.16 17.22
CA LEU A 358 -1.36 4.14 16.46
C LEU A 358 -0.65 2.79 16.58
N ASP A 359 -1.46 1.75 16.65
CA ASP A 359 -0.98 0.37 16.68
C ASP A 359 -0.73 -0.17 15.27
N ALA A 360 -0.06 -1.30 15.21
CA ALA A 360 0.29 -2.01 13.99
C ALA A 360 -0.17 -3.45 14.05
N ILE A 361 -0.31 -4.07 12.88
CA ILE A 361 -0.86 -5.40 12.65
C ILE A 361 0.27 -6.38 12.40
N ASP A 362 0.16 -7.56 12.97
CA ASP A 362 1.08 -8.67 12.77
C ASP A 362 0.72 -9.45 11.51
N VAL A 363 1.77 -9.85 10.77
CA VAL A 363 1.66 -10.64 9.54
C VAL A 363 2.63 -11.81 9.61
N ILE A 364 2.24 -12.95 9.05
CA ILE A 364 3.12 -14.10 8.83
C ILE A 364 3.07 -14.46 7.36
N SER A 365 4.23 -14.73 6.77
CA SER A 365 4.36 -15.23 5.41
C SER A 365 5.02 -16.61 5.44
N VAL A 366 4.42 -17.57 4.75
CA VAL A 366 4.90 -18.94 4.65
C VAL A 366 5.10 -19.31 3.19
N ARG A 367 6.21 -19.98 2.89
CA ARG A 367 6.44 -20.57 1.58
C ARG A 367 6.52 -22.08 1.74
N LEU A 368 5.81 -22.82 0.89
CA LEU A 368 5.80 -24.27 0.84
C LEU A 368 6.28 -24.73 -0.54
N TRP A 369 7.18 -25.72 -0.57
CA TRP A 369 7.62 -26.41 -1.78
C TRP A 369 7.13 -27.85 -1.71
N LEU A 370 6.39 -28.28 -2.74
CA LEU A 370 5.69 -29.57 -2.77
C LEU A 370 6.36 -30.56 -3.72
N ASP A 371 6.15 -31.86 -3.49
CA ASP A 371 6.70 -32.96 -4.30
C ASP A 371 5.97 -33.17 -5.65
N ARG A 372 4.85 -32.49 -5.86
CA ARG A 372 4.05 -32.60 -7.07
C ARG A 372 3.31 -31.31 -7.39
N THR A 373 2.92 -31.16 -8.65
CA THR A 373 2.04 -30.06 -9.09
C THR A 373 0.62 -30.29 -8.58
N VAL A 374 0.07 -29.26 -7.93
CA VAL A 374 -1.31 -29.25 -7.42
C VAL A 374 -2.14 -28.28 -8.27
N PRO A 375 -3.09 -28.77 -9.07
CA PRO A 375 -3.94 -27.91 -9.85
C PRO A 375 -4.97 -27.22 -8.96
N THR A 376 -5.13 -25.89 -9.14
CA THR A 376 -6.16 -25.09 -8.49
C THR A 376 -7.03 -24.38 -9.53
N ARG A 377 -8.25 -24.01 -9.16
CA ARG A 377 -9.19 -23.31 -10.07
C ARG A 377 -8.64 -21.95 -10.49
N THR A 378 -8.02 -21.24 -9.54
CA THR A 378 -7.38 -19.94 -9.74
C THR A 378 -6.04 -19.95 -9.02
N PRO A 379 -5.04 -19.19 -9.50
CA PRO A 379 -3.75 -19.14 -8.82
C PRO A 379 -3.77 -18.38 -7.50
N ALA A 380 -4.73 -17.48 -7.30
CA ALA A 380 -4.91 -16.71 -6.08
C ALA A 380 -6.13 -17.21 -5.30
N ASN A 381 -6.00 -17.43 -4.00
CA ASN A 381 -7.04 -18.05 -3.18
C ASN A 381 -7.09 -17.43 -1.79
N VAL A 382 -8.29 -17.41 -1.21
CA VAL A 382 -8.58 -16.80 0.10
C VAL A 382 -9.26 -17.83 1.00
N PHE A 383 -8.82 -17.95 2.24
CA PHE A 383 -9.48 -18.76 3.27
C PHE A 383 -10.60 -17.96 3.94
N SER A 384 -11.80 -18.53 3.96
CA SER A 384 -13.00 -18.00 4.62
C SER A 384 -13.47 -18.94 5.72
N ARG A 385 -13.76 -18.44 6.92
CA ARG A 385 -14.33 -19.19 8.04
C ARG A 385 -13.54 -20.42 8.52
N PHE A 386 -12.22 -20.46 8.38
CA PHE A 386 -11.40 -21.51 8.97
C PHE A 386 -11.10 -21.17 10.43
N GLU A 387 -11.54 -22.02 11.37
CA GLU A 387 -11.35 -21.80 12.82
C GLU A 387 -9.88 -21.94 13.24
N GLU A 388 -9.11 -22.76 12.51
CA GLU A 388 -7.68 -23.01 12.71
C GLU A 388 -6.86 -21.73 12.55
N LEU A 389 -7.37 -20.74 11.82
CA LEU A 389 -6.77 -19.41 11.66
C LEU A 389 -6.91 -18.52 12.91
N ARG A 390 -7.72 -18.91 13.91
CA ARG A 390 -7.87 -18.20 15.20
C ARG A 390 -8.19 -16.71 15.04
N GLY A 391 -9.00 -16.37 14.04
CA GLY A 391 -9.37 -14.99 13.71
C GLY A 391 -8.40 -14.25 12.80
N ALA A 392 -7.31 -14.86 12.39
CA ALA A 392 -6.49 -14.35 11.29
C ALA A 392 -7.20 -14.51 9.94
N GLY A 393 -6.89 -13.65 8.98
CA GLY A 393 -7.16 -13.90 7.57
C GLY A 393 -6.04 -14.72 6.96
N GLY A 394 -6.34 -15.42 5.88
CA GLY A 394 -5.32 -16.19 5.18
C GLY A 394 -5.55 -16.23 3.67
N THR A 395 -4.47 -16.25 2.94
CA THR A 395 -4.45 -16.45 1.49
C THR A 395 -3.44 -17.52 1.12
N PHE A 396 -3.64 -18.16 -0.03
CA PHE A 396 -2.60 -18.97 -0.65
C PHE A 396 -2.55 -18.72 -2.15
N PHE A 397 -1.33 -18.64 -2.66
CA PHE A 397 -1.03 -18.33 -4.06
C PHE A 397 -0.18 -19.45 -4.66
N MET A 398 -0.62 -19.95 -5.81
CA MET A 398 0.12 -20.94 -6.58
C MET A 398 1.15 -20.23 -7.44
N LEU A 399 2.37 -20.10 -6.95
CA LEU A 399 3.40 -19.31 -7.62
C LEU A 399 3.85 -19.92 -8.94
N ASP A 400 3.84 -21.24 -9.04
CA ASP A 400 4.10 -21.98 -10.27
C ASP A 400 3.04 -21.72 -11.36
N GLN A 401 1.81 -21.31 -10.98
CA GLN A 401 0.76 -20.90 -11.91
C GLN A 401 0.77 -19.40 -12.22
N LEU A 402 1.34 -18.58 -11.35
CA LEU A 402 1.51 -17.14 -11.56
C LEU A 402 2.83 -16.81 -12.28
N GLN A 403 3.84 -17.63 -12.07
CA GLN A 403 5.22 -17.43 -12.53
C GLN A 403 5.69 -18.64 -13.34
N ASP A 404 4.88 -19.06 -14.30
CA ASP A 404 5.04 -20.31 -15.05
C ASP A 404 6.19 -20.33 -16.06
N ASP A 405 6.74 -19.17 -16.39
CA ASP A 405 7.78 -19.03 -17.44
C ASP A 405 9.09 -19.75 -17.09
N ASN A 406 9.40 -19.89 -15.82
CA ASN A 406 10.61 -20.59 -15.37
C ASN A 406 10.50 -21.15 -13.94
N PRO A 407 10.07 -22.40 -13.79
CA PRO A 407 9.93 -23.02 -12.46
C PRO A 407 11.25 -23.07 -11.66
N THR A 408 12.42 -23.04 -12.30
CA THR A 408 13.72 -23.03 -11.59
C THR A 408 13.90 -21.77 -10.75
N LEU A 409 13.29 -20.64 -11.15
CA LEU A 409 13.34 -19.39 -10.37
C LEU A 409 12.66 -19.52 -9.00
N LEU A 410 11.71 -20.44 -8.85
CA LEU A 410 11.01 -20.68 -7.57
C LEU A 410 11.74 -21.68 -6.68
N TRP A 411 12.63 -22.50 -7.25
CA TRP A 411 13.36 -23.56 -6.56
C TRP A 411 14.83 -23.19 -6.28
N GLY A 412 15.30 -22.05 -6.79
CA GLY A 412 16.71 -21.64 -6.68
C GLY A 412 17.62 -22.62 -7.39
N ASN A 413 18.59 -23.18 -6.63
CA ASN A 413 19.52 -24.17 -7.17
C ASN A 413 19.02 -25.62 -7.07
N ALA A 414 17.83 -25.85 -6.49
CA ALA A 414 17.23 -27.18 -6.39
C ALA A 414 16.46 -27.55 -7.65
N GLU A 415 16.43 -28.84 -7.99
CA GLU A 415 15.60 -29.34 -9.10
C GLU A 415 14.11 -29.16 -8.76
N PRO A 416 13.31 -28.53 -9.67
CA PRO A 416 11.88 -28.40 -9.49
C PRO A 416 11.18 -29.75 -9.37
N GLN A 417 10.33 -29.91 -8.36
CA GLN A 417 9.58 -31.16 -8.14
C GLN A 417 8.08 -30.98 -8.31
N GLY A 418 7.54 -29.83 -7.89
CA GLY A 418 6.11 -29.58 -7.92
C GLY A 418 5.75 -28.13 -7.65
N SER A 419 4.54 -27.91 -7.15
CA SER A 419 4.02 -26.56 -6.87
C SER A 419 4.79 -25.87 -5.75
N VAL A 420 4.88 -24.54 -5.88
CA VAL A 420 5.35 -23.64 -4.84
C VAL A 420 4.20 -22.76 -4.40
N VAL A 421 3.87 -22.83 -3.10
CA VAL A 421 2.71 -22.13 -2.54
C VAL A 421 3.18 -21.04 -1.60
N ALA A 422 2.74 -19.80 -1.85
CA ALA A 422 2.91 -18.70 -0.91
C ALA A 422 1.64 -18.54 -0.08
N CYS A 423 1.76 -18.62 1.24
CA CYS A 423 0.65 -18.42 2.16
C CYS A 423 0.93 -17.19 3.02
N ASP A 424 -0.04 -16.28 3.11
CA ASP A 424 0.07 -15.08 3.93
C ASP A 424 -1.06 -15.05 4.95
N PHE A 425 -0.71 -14.77 6.23
CA PHE A 425 -1.67 -14.63 7.32
C PHE A 425 -1.71 -13.19 7.79
N TYR A 426 -2.89 -12.62 7.79
CA TYR A 426 -3.21 -11.25 8.19
C TYR A 426 -3.89 -11.24 9.55
N ASN A 427 -3.71 -10.21 10.37
CA ASN A 427 -4.16 -10.22 11.76
C ASN A 427 -3.58 -11.41 12.54
N ALA A 428 -2.32 -11.72 12.28
CA ALA A 428 -1.69 -12.99 12.67
C ALA A 428 -1.23 -13.04 14.14
N GLY A 429 -1.65 -12.10 15.00
CA GLY A 429 -1.19 -12.03 16.39
C GLY A 429 -1.36 -13.33 17.17
N ALA A 430 -2.49 -14.03 16.99
CA ALA A 430 -2.76 -15.31 17.63
C ALA A 430 -1.88 -16.47 17.12
N LEU A 431 -1.24 -16.31 15.97
CA LEU A 431 -0.40 -17.32 15.33
C LEU A 431 1.10 -17.09 15.56
N LEU A 432 1.51 -15.89 16.01
CA LEU A 432 2.93 -15.53 16.15
C LEU A 432 3.73 -16.45 17.06
N ALA A 433 3.10 -16.98 18.11
CA ALA A 433 3.76 -17.83 19.09
C ALA A 433 3.85 -19.31 18.68
N LEU A 434 3.18 -19.69 17.57
CA LEU A 434 3.23 -21.08 17.11
C LEU A 434 4.60 -21.39 16.51
N PRO A 435 5.18 -22.60 16.75
CA PRO A 435 6.37 -23.06 16.05
C PRO A 435 6.15 -23.15 14.54
N ASP A 436 7.23 -23.10 13.76
CA ASP A 436 7.17 -23.19 12.30
C ASP A 436 6.55 -24.51 11.82
N GLU A 437 6.88 -25.60 12.52
CA GLU A 437 6.36 -26.94 12.25
C GLU A 437 4.84 -26.99 12.44
N GLU A 438 4.32 -26.32 13.48
CA GLU A 438 2.88 -26.30 13.76
C GLU A 438 2.13 -25.44 12.73
N LEU A 439 2.66 -24.28 12.34
CA LEU A 439 2.08 -23.47 11.26
C LEU A 439 2.04 -24.23 9.94
N THR A 440 3.13 -24.95 9.64
CA THR A 440 3.24 -25.76 8.42
C THR A 440 2.26 -26.95 8.47
N ARG A 441 2.12 -27.61 9.65
CA ARG A 441 1.13 -28.68 9.84
C ARG A 441 -0.29 -28.19 9.60
N ILE A 442 -0.67 -27.08 10.23
CA ILE A 442 -2.01 -26.46 10.04
C ILE A 442 -2.28 -26.20 8.56
N LEU A 443 -1.29 -25.67 7.83
CA LEU A 443 -1.43 -25.44 6.39
C LEU A 443 -1.62 -26.73 5.61
N MET A 444 -0.78 -27.73 5.86
CA MET A 444 -0.73 -28.96 5.06
C MET A 444 -1.82 -29.98 5.43
N GLU A 445 -2.37 -29.95 6.64
CA GLU A 445 -3.35 -30.92 7.12
C GLU A 445 -4.76 -30.33 7.27
N ASP A 446 -4.86 -29.08 7.77
CA ASP A 446 -6.15 -28.52 8.19
C ASP A 446 -6.71 -27.48 7.20
N LEU A 447 -5.86 -26.77 6.42
CA LEU A 447 -6.31 -25.68 5.56
C LEU A 447 -6.31 -26.03 4.07
N LEU A 448 -5.14 -26.32 3.49
CA LEU A 448 -4.98 -26.52 2.04
C LEU A 448 -5.78 -27.72 1.51
N PRO A 449 -5.74 -28.92 2.14
CA PRO A 449 -6.50 -30.08 1.66
C PRO A 449 -8.02 -29.90 1.81
N VAL A 450 -8.45 -29.13 2.82
CA VAL A 450 -9.88 -28.83 3.03
C VAL A 450 -10.38 -27.83 1.99
N ALA A 451 -9.57 -26.82 1.63
CA ALA A 451 -9.90 -25.86 0.58
C ALA A 451 -9.87 -26.51 -0.82
N VAL A 452 -8.82 -27.29 -1.11
CA VAL A 452 -8.62 -27.95 -2.41
C VAL A 452 -8.08 -29.37 -2.16
N SER A 453 -8.92 -30.37 -2.36
CA SER A 453 -8.64 -31.77 -2.00
C SER A 453 -7.36 -32.34 -2.64
N ALA A 454 -6.92 -31.82 -3.78
CA ALA A 454 -5.69 -32.25 -4.46
C ALA A 454 -4.42 -32.04 -3.60
N PHE A 455 -4.43 -31.12 -2.63
CA PHE A 455 -3.33 -30.96 -1.68
C PHE A 455 -3.15 -32.17 -0.76
N GLY A 456 -4.20 -32.95 -0.52
CA GLY A 456 -4.13 -34.14 0.35
C GLY A 456 -3.19 -35.23 -0.16
N GLU A 457 -2.83 -35.21 -1.44
CA GLU A 457 -1.86 -36.13 -2.02
C GLU A 457 -0.43 -35.58 -2.08
N ALA A 458 -0.25 -34.29 -1.90
CA ALA A 458 1.03 -33.61 -1.98
C ALA A 458 1.82 -33.75 -0.66
N LYS A 459 3.12 -33.93 -0.77
CA LYS A 459 4.02 -33.96 0.39
C LYS A 459 4.88 -32.71 0.40
N LEU A 460 5.14 -32.23 1.61
CA LEU A 460 6.06 -31.12 1.82
C LEU A 460 7.50 -31.55 1.55
N VAL A 461 8.18 -30.83 0.67
CA VAL A 461 9.61 -30.97 0.41
C VAL A 461 10.41 -30.01 1.27
N ASP A 462 9.92 -28.77 1.40
CA ASP A 462 10.57 -27.72 2.17
C ASP A 462 9.56 -26.65 2.58
N SER A 463 9.86 -25.90 3.64
CA SER A 463 9.07 -24.77 4.08
C SER A 463 9.93 -23.66 4.65
N TYR A 464 9.42 -22.44 4.59
CA TYR A 464 10.04 -21.29 5.24
C TYR A 464 8.96 -20.37 5.81
N VAL A 465 9.13 -19.99 7.08
CA VAL A 465 8.18 -19.12 7.80
C VAL A 465 8.87 -17.84 8.21
N GLN A 466 8.28 -16.71 7.88
CA GLN A 466 8.76 -15.41 8.31
C GLN A 466 7.65 -14.63 9.02
N ARG A 467 7.96 -14.09 10.20
CA ARG A 467 7.06 -13.32 11.05
C ARG A 467 7.39 -11.85 11.00
N PHE A 468 6.35 -11.03 10.86
CA PHE A 468 6.45 -9.57 10.77
C PHE A 468 5.59 -8.93 11.87
N PRO A 469 6.06 -8.89 13.13
CA PRO A 469 5.30 -8.26 14.20
C PRO A 469 5.23 -6.75 14.00
N GLY A 470 4.01 -6.20 13.98
CA GLY A 470 3.77 -4.78 13.77
C GLY A 470 4.19 -4.27 12.40
N ALA A 471 3.93 -5.03 11.35
CA ALA A 471 4.34 -4.73 9.98
C ALA A 471 3.51 -3.63 9.31
N VAL A 472 2.20 -3.60 9.58
CA VAL A 472 1.22 -2.80 8.86
C VAL A 472 0.44 -1.92 9.81
N THR A 473 0.15 -0.68 9.42
CA THR A 473 -0.62 0.24 10.26
C THR A 473 -2.06 -0.22 10.43
N TRP A 474 -2.57 -0.17 11.66
CA TRP A 474 -3.95 -0.54 11.96
C TRP A 474 -4.89 0.66 11.86
N PHE A 475 -5.86 0.57 10.97
CA PHE A 475 -6.93 1.55 10.81
C PHE A 475 -8.11 1.25 11.76
N SER A 476 -7.87 1.40 13.05
CA SER A 476 -8.92 1.20 14.08
C SER A 476 -9.98 2.32 14.06
N PRO A 477 -11.17 2.11 14.59
CA PRO A 477 -12.12 3.19 14.82
C PRO A 477 -11.49 4.36 15.57
N GLY A 478 -11.71 5.58 15.10
CA GLY A 478 -11.13 6.81 15.65
C GLY A 478 -9.66 7.06 15.31
N SER A 479 -9.07 6.27 14.41
CA SER A 479 -7.66 6.42 14.02
C SER A 479 -7.41 7.54 13.00
N TYR A 480 -8.41 7.99 12.25
CA TYR A 480 -8.22 8.91 11.14
C TYR A 480 -7.49 10.20 11.53
N ARG A 481 -7.94 10.88 12.57
CA ARG A 481 -7.31 12.12 13.05
C ARG A 481 -5.88 11.93 13.57
N LYS A 482 -5.54 10.73 14.00
CA LYS A 482 -4.21 10.38 14.50
C LYS A 482 -3.22 10.04 13.36
N ARG A 483 -3.70 9.74 12.16
CA ARG A 483 -2.84 9.45 11.01
C ARG A 483 -1.99 10.68 10.67
N PRO A 484 -0.70 10.53 10.32
CA PRO A 484 0.18 11.65 10.06
C PRO A 484 -0.29 12.45 8.85
N PRO A 485 -0.19 13.79 8.87
CA PRO A 485 -0.39 14.59 7.68
C PRO A 485 0.79 14.43 6.70
N LEU A 486 0.56 14.66 5.42
CA LEU A 486 1.63 14.74 4.41
C LEU A 486 2.66 15.81 4.81
N GLN A 487 2.19 16.98 5.19
CA GLN A 487 3.02 18.10 5.66
C GLN A 487 2.85 18.27 7.16
N THR A 488 3.98 18.26 7.88
CA THR A 488 3.99 18.42 9.33
C THR A 488 4.08 19.90 9.75
N SER A 489 3.97 20.15 11.06
CA SER A 489 4.22 21.47 11.65
C SER A 489 5.69 21.93 11.54
N VAL A 490 6.60 21.03 11.16
CA VAL A 490 8.00 21.35 10.83
C VAL A 490 8.11 21.49 9.31
N SER A 491 8.40 22.69 8.82
CA SER A 491 8.23 23.07 7.41
C SER A 491 9.02 22.22 6.41
N ASN A 492 10.17 21.69 6.80
CA ASN A 492 11.03 20.82 5.99
C ASN A 492 10.94 19.33 6.34
N LEU A 493 9.91 18.94 7.11
CA LEU A 493 9.62 17.55 7.46
C LEU A 493 8.26 17.13 6.91
N VAL A 494 8.25 16.11 6.08
CA VAL A 494 7.05 15.56 5.43
C VAL A 494 6.93 14.06 5.72
N CYS A 495 5.70 13.53 5.65
CA CYS A 495 5.42 12.11 5.83
C CYS A 495 5.00 11.48 4.50
N ALA A 496 5.34 10.22 4.29
CA ALA A 496 4.91 9.42 3.15
C ALA A 496 4.52 8.00 3.62
N GLY A 497 3.59 7.38 2.92
CA GLY A 497 3.05 6.06 3.22
C GLY A 497 1.56 5.99 2.89
N ASP A 498 1.04 4.78 2.73
CA ASP A 498 -0.38 4.53 2.40
C ASP A 498 -1.36 4.97 3.51
N TRP A 499 -0.89 5.17 4.73
CA TRP A 499 -1.66 5.64 5.88
C TRP A 499 -1.65 7.15 6.10
N VAL A 500 -0.85 7.90 5.32
CA VAL A 500 -0.72 9.35 5.44
C VAL A 500 -1.98 10.06 4.92
N ARG A 501 -2.43 11.12 5.62
CA ARG A 501 -3.49 12.02 5.14
C ARG A 501 -2.88 13.04 4.20
N MET A 502 -3.26 12.98 2.93
CA MET A 502 -2.70 13.87 1.90
C MET A 502 -3.52 15.16 1.69
N GLY A 503 -4.66 15.33 2.40
CA GLY A 503 -5.51 16.50 2.29
C GLY A 503 -6.04 16.71 0.88
N GLU A 504 -5.85 17.90 0.32
CA GLU A 504 -6.26 18.24 -1.05
C GLU A 504 -5.52 17.44 -2.14
N ARG A 505 -4.43 16.74 -1.77
CA ARG A 505 -3.64 15.85 -2.65
C ARG A 505 -4.04 14.39 -2.53
N GLU A 506 -5.20 14.13 -1.93
CA GLU A 506 -5.68 12.78 -1.71
C GLU A 506 -5.84 12.02 -3.02
N HIS A 507 -5.25 10.83 -3.10
CA HIS A 507 -5.33 9.95 -4.26
C HIS A 507 -6.53 9.00 -4.15
N GLY A 508 -7.10 8.62 -5.30
CA GLY A 508 -8.28 7.76 -5.34
C GLY A 508 -8.03 6.30 -4.94
N ALA A 509 -6.82 5.77 -5.15
CA ALA A 509 -6.45 4.43 -4.66
C ALA A 509 -6.46 4.40 -3.13
N LYS A 510 -7.10 3.39 -2.55
CA LYS A 510 -7.42 3.32 -1.12
C LYS A 510 -6.98 2.02 -0.48
N GLY A 511 -6.93 2.02 0.86
CA GLY A 511 -6.48 0.89 1.66
C GLY A 511 -4.97 0.84 1.82
N LEU A 512 -4.47 -0.32 2.20
CA LEU A 512 -3.04 -0.64 2.32
C LEU A 512 -2.51 -1.04 0.94
N CYS A 513 -2.15 -0.06 0.10
CA CYS A 513 -1.78 -0.34 -1.28
C CYS A 513 -0.51 0.37 -1.76
N GLN A 514 0.21 -0.30 -2.66
CA GLN A 514 1.48 0.19 -3.21
C GLN A 514 1.30 1.50 -3.99
N GLU A 515 0.24 1.62 -4.77
CA GLU A 515 -0.06 2.83 -5.55
C GLU A 515 -0.15 4.07 -4.65
N ARG A 516 -0.98 3.98 -3.59
CA ARG A 516 -1.11 5.07 -2.63
C ARG A 516 0.20 5.37 -1.91
N ALA A 517 0.96 4.33 -1.53
CA ALA A 517 2.27 4.50 -0.92
C ALA A 517 3.24 5.23 -1.86
N TYR A 518 3.34 4.79 -3.12
CA TYR A 518 4.20 5.41 -4.12
C TYR A 518 3.82 6.87 -4.39
N VAL A 519 2.53 7.15 -4.62
CA VAL A 519 2.00 8.50 -4.85
C VAL A 519 2.27 9.43 -3.65
N SER A 520 2.12 8.93 -2.42
CA SER A 520 2.43 9.73 -1.22
C SER A 520 3.89 10.17 -1.17
N GLY A 521 4.81 9.35 -1.70
CA GLY A 521 6.22 9.72 -1.87
C GLY A 521 6.43 10.84 -2.89
N LEU A 522 5.75 10.76 -4.04
CA LEU A 522 5.78 11.83 -5.05
C LEU A 522 5.25 13.15 -4.46
N GLU A 523 4.13 13.08 -3.74
CA GLU A 523 3.53 14.27 -3.11
C GLU A 523 4.34 14.80 -1.92
N ALA A 524 5.12 13.96 -1.22
CA ALA A 524 6.08 14.41 -0.21
C ALA A 524 7.18 15.29 -0.83
N SER A 525 7.74 14.88 -1.99
CA SER A 525 8.65 15.72 -2.75
C SER A 525 7.99 17.03 -3.21
N ASN A 526 6.77 16.95 -3.75
CA ASN A 526 5.99 18.13 -4.15
C ASN A 526 5.77 19.11 -2.97
N ALA A 527 5.55 18.58 -1.77
CA ALA A 527 5.37 19.40 -0.57
C ALA A 527 6.66 20.14 -0.19
N LEU A 528 7.83 19.47 -0.20
CA LEU A 528 9.12 20.11 0.05
C LEU A 528 9.44 21.17 -1.00
N ALA A 529 9.10 20.93 -2.28
CA ALA A 529 9.26 21.90 -3.36
C ALA A 529 8.38 23.15 -3.13
N ARG A 530 7.10 22.97 -2.80
CA ARG A 530 6.17 24.08 -2.51
C ARG A 530 6.64 24.93 -1.32
N ASN A 531 7.25 24.31 -0.33
CA ASN A 531 7.77 24.98 0.85
C ASN A 531 9.14 25.65 0.63
N GLY A 532 9.71 25.57 -0.57
CA GLY A 532 10.99 26.21 -0.93
C GLY A 532 12.23 25.49 -0.39
N HIS A 533 12.11 24.24 0.09
CA HIS A 533 13.25 23.50 0.67
C HIS A 533 14.13 22.80 -0.35
N LEU A 534 13.80 22.83 -1.64
CA LEU A 534 14.61 22.23 -2.72
C LEU A 534 15.50 23.25 -3.45
N GLY A 535 15.47 24.53 -3.06
CA GLY A 535 16.27 25.59 -3.69
C GLY A 535 15.55 26.33 -4.81
N VAL A 536 16.16 27.44 -5.26
CA VAL A 536 15.59 28.31 -6.30
C VAL A 536 15.66 27.62 -7.68
N GLY A 537 14.52 27.53 -8.36
CA GLY A 537 14.42 26.90 -9.70
C GLY A 537 14.17 25.39 -9.68
N MET A 538 14.18 24.75 -8.53
CA MET A 538 13.97 23.31 -8.36
C MET A 538 12.53 22.95 -7.92
N GLY A 539 11.58 23.84 -8.11
CA GLY A 539 10.19 23.70 -7.69
C GLY A 539 9.28 22.97 -8.67
N ARG A 540 9.81 22.16 -9.60
CA ARG A 540 8.96 21.39 -10.50
C ARG A 540 8.17 20.36 -9.70
N GLN A 541 6.84 20.44 -9.78
CA GLN A 541 5.98 19.43 -9.18
C GLN A 541 5.86 18.21 -10.10
N HIS A 542 6.00 17.02 -9.53
CA HIS A 542 5.69 15.79 -10.23
C HIS A 542 4.19 15.68 -10.46
N ILE A 543 3.82 15.26 -11.66
CA ILE A 543 2.43 15.00 -12.01
C ILE A 543 2.06 13.65 -11.42
N VAL A 544 1.07 13.64 -10.55
CA VAL A 544 0.42 12.41 -10.08
C VAL A 544 -0.74 12.11 -11.01
N ILE A 545 -0.75 10.91 -11.58
CA ILE A 545 -1.82 10.46 -12.47
C ILE A 545 -3.01 10.06 -11.58
N PRO A 546 -4.19 10.70 -11.71
CA PRO A 546 -5.37 10.30 -10.95
C PRO A 546 -5.85 8.92 -11.39
N ILE A 547 -6.60 8.24 -10.52
CA ILE A 547 -7.37 7.07 -10.96
C ILE A 547 -8.49 7.52 -11.90
N ARG A 548 -9.09 6.56 -12.61
CA ARG A 548 -10.24 6.82 -13.47
C ARG A 548 -11.37 7.48 -12.69
N ASP A 549 -12.08 8.43 -13.33
CA ASP A 549 -13.28 9.03 -12.75
C ASP A 549 -14.39 7.98 -12.56
N ASP A 550 -15.24 8.18 -11.55
CA ASP A 550 -16.40 7.31 -11.32
C ASP A 550 -17.27 7.19 -12.58
N GLU A 551 -17.86 6.04 -12.81
CA GLU A 551 -18.77 5.83 -13.94
C GLU A 551 -19.96 6.82 -13.89
N PRO A 552 -20.46 7.35 -15.03
CA PRO A 552 -21.45 8.43 -15.06
C PRO A 552 -22.72 8.17 -14.26
N GLN A 553 -23.21 6.93 -14.23
CA GLN A 553 -24.40 6.57 -13.44
C GLN A 553 -24.12 6.57 -11.93
N VAL A 554 -22.89 6.28 -11.49
CA VAL A 554 -22.47 6.38 -10.09
C VAL A 554 -22.45 7.86 -9.68
N VAL A 555 -21.86 8.72 -10.51
CA VAL A 555 -21.85 10.18 -10.30
C VAL A 555 -23.28 10.72 -10.21
N ALA A 556 -24.16 10.33 -11.16
CA ALA A 556 -25.56 10.73 -11.16
C ALA A 556 -26.31 10.22 -9.92
N GLY A 557 -26.11 8.94 -9.54
CA GLY A 557 -26.71 8.35 -8.34
C GLY A 557 -26.32 9.10 -7.07
N ARG A 558 -25.05 9.45 -6.93
CA ARG A 558 -24.55 10.26 -5.79
C ARG A 558 -25.15 11.67 -5.78
N ALA A 559 -25.24 12.32 -6.95
CA ALA A 559 -25.84 13.65 -7.06
C ALA A 559 -27.33 13.64 -6.66
N VAL A 560 -28.10 12.65 -7.13
CA VAL A 560 -29.51 12.47 -6.74
C VAL A 560 -29.63 12.20 -5.24
N ASN A 561 -28.82 11.29 -4.69
CA ASN A 561 -28.85 10.99 -3.26
C ASN A 561 -28.53 12.24 -2.42
N LYS A 562 -27.52 13.01 -2.83
CA LYS A 562 -27.18 14.28 -2.19
C LYS A 562 -28.34 15.29 -2.24
N ALA A 563 -28.98 15.48 -3.38
CA ALA A 563 -30.11 16.38 -3.53
C ALA A 563 -31.30 15.99 -2.64
N LEU A 564 -31.59 14.67 -2.53
CA LEU A 564 -32.63 14.17 -1.63
C LEU A 564 -32.25 14.39 -0.15
N ALA A 565 -30.99 14.17 0.20
CA ALA A 565 -30.48 14.42 1.54
C ALA A 565 -30.54 15.89 1.93
N ASP A 566 -30.16 16.80 1.02
CA ASP A 566 -30.23 18.24 1.21
C ASP A 566 -31.71 18.71 1.37
N ALA A 567 -32.61 18.20 0.54
CA ALA A 567 -34.06 18.49 0.65
C ALA A 567 -34.65 17.98 1.98
N PHE A 568 -34.23 16.78 2.43
CA PHE A 568 -34.65 16.21 3.70
C PHE A 568 -34.18 17.08 4.87
N THR A 569 -32.91 17.46 4.90
CA THR A 569 -32.34 18.31 5.97
C THR A 569 -32.84 19.75 5.97
N ALA A 570 -33.28 20.25 4.82
CA ALA A 570 -33.91 21.56 4.70
C ALA A 570 -35.31 21.62 5.37
N ASN A 571 -35.95 20.46 5.62
CA ASN A 571 -37.26 20.41 6.26
C ASN A 571 -37.17 20.92 7.72
N PRO A 572 -37.97 21.91 8.15
CA PRO A 572 -37.91 22.49 9.48
C PRO A 572 -38.12 21.46 10.61
N LEU A 573 -38.98 20.47 10.40
CA LEU A 573 -39.23 19.39 11.36
C LEU A 573 -38.00 18.49 11.55
N VAL A 574 -37.35 18.12 10.46
CA VAL A 574 -36.12 17.32 10.47
C VAL A 574 -35.01 18.06 11.21
N LYS A 575 -34.89 19.38 10.94
CA LYS A 575 -33.92 20.25 11.59
C LYS A 575 -34.21 20.40 13.10
N ALA A 576 -35.46 20.55 13.47
CA ALA A 576 -35.90 20.65 14.87
C ALA A 576 -35.67 19.35 15.65
N LEU A 577 -35.78 18.20 14.98
CA LEU A 577 -35.55 16.87 15.57
C LEU A 577 -34.06 16.46 15.55
N GLY A 578 -33.16 17.30 14.99
CA GLY A 578 -31.72 17.00 14.90
C GLY A 578 -31.38 15.80 14.03
N LEU A 579 -32.31 15.41 13.12
CA LEU A 579 -32.08 14.25 12.26
C LEU A 579 -31.05 14.57 11.17
N LYS A 580 -30.15 13.64 10.92
CA LYS A 580 -29.16 13.74 9.86
C LYS A 580 -29.67 13.09 8.57
N ALA A 581 -29.14 13.56 7.43
CA ALA A 581 -29.51 13.02 6.13
C ALA A 581 -29.10 11.57 5.95
N SER A 582 -27.89 11.22 6.40
CA SER A 582 -27.43 9.84 6.34
C SER A 582 -28.11 8.97 7.42
N PRO A 583 -28.77 7.87 7.04
CA PRO A 583 -29.42 6.97 7.99
C PRO A 583 -28.40 6.20 8.85
N TRP A 584 -27.13 6.15 8.43
CA TRP A 584 -26.09 5.31 9.03
C TRP A 584 -25.31 6.04 10.13
N VAL A 585 -25.17 7.36 10.01
CA VAL A 585 -24.32 8.19 10.87
C VAL A 585 -25.21 9.11 11.71
N ARG A 586 -25.90 8.57 12.69
CA ARG A 586 -26.72 9.32 13.64
C ARG A 586 -26.08 9.39 15.01
#